data_3efcfc3e7ebc7c45f4e832b7e2578aa7
#
_entry.id   3efcfc3e7ebc7c45f4e832b7e2578aa7
#
_cell.length_a   1.000
_cell.length_b   1.000
_cell.length_c   1.000
_cell.angle_alpha   90.00
_cell.angle_beta   90.00
_cell.angle_gamma   90.00
#
_symmetry.space_group_name_H-M   'P 1'
#
loop_
_entity.id
_entity.type
_entity.pdbx_description
1 polymer ?
#
loop_
_entity_poly.entity_id
_entity_poly.type
_entity_poly.pdbx_seq_one_letter_code
_entity_poly.pdbx_strand_id
1 'polypeptide(L)'
;MTIDFTGKTILVTGASGGIGGAICDAFANANGTIIVHYNTNKTGAEETQASLSGNSQIVQADLSNPHEVESMIQSLASLDIVVNNAAVVEQYDFDSLSYNDWQDVWKRTIGANLMGPAYLMFCAAKVMQKNGGGKFVNISSRGAFRGEPKSPAYGASKAGLNALGQSMAQALAKDNIFVYTIAPGFVATDRVADMVDDSIRAQSPLNRVANPEEIARTALWLASEGNDFLTGCIVDVNGASYLRS
;
A
#
# COMPACT_ATOMS: atom_id res chain seq x y z
N MET A 1 19.99 -14.73 -3.82
CA MET A 1 19.38 -13.95 -4.90
C MET A 1 19.59 -12.49 -4.55
N THR A 2 20.32 -11.73 -5.34
CA THR A 2 20.46 -10.29 -5.13
C THR A 2 19.31 -9.61 -5.85
N ILE A 3 18.49 -8.84 -5.13
CA ILE A 3 17.40 -8.06 -5.72
C ILE A 3 17.97 -6.68 -6.04
N ASP A 4 17.83 -6.23 -7.28
CA ASP A 4 18.36 -4.96 -7.76
C ASP A 4 17.31 -4.23 -8.61
N PHE A 5 17.08 -2.96 -8.31
CA PHE A 5 16.14 -2.07 -9.00
C PHE A 5 16.84 -0.91 -9.69
N THR A 6 18.13 -1.06 -10.04
CA THR A 6 18.87 -0.05 -10.81
C THR A 6 18.10 0.34 -12.07
N GLY A 7 17.89 1.64 -12.28
CA GLY A 7 17.14 2.20 -13.42
C GLY A 7 15.62 2.09 -13.30
N LYS A 8 15.07 1.59 -12.16
CA LYS A 8 13.63 1.53 -11.91
C LYS A 8 13.17 2.70 -11.06
N THR A 9 12.00 3.23 -11.38
CA THR A 9 11.31 4.29 -10.63
C THR A 9 10.12 3.72 -9.88
N ILE A 10 10.11 3.91 -8.57
CA ILE A 10 9.15 3.32 -7.63
C ILE A 10 8.35 4.41 -6.94
N LEU A 11 7.04 4.46 -7.13
CA LEU A 11 6.13 5.34 -6.40
C LEU A 11 5.56 4.58 -5.19
N VAL A 12 5.77 5.12 -4.00
CA VAL A 12 5.18 4.58 -2.76
C VAL A 12 4.19 5.57 -2.19
N THR A 13 2.91 5.19 -2.12
CA THR A 13 1.87 6.07 -1.59
C THR A 13 1.79 6.00 -0.07
N GLY A 14 1.50 7.14 0.59
CA GLY A 14 1.46 7.22 2.05
C GLY A 14 2.80 6.89 2.70
N ALA A 15 3.87 7.44 2.14
CA ALA A 15 5.25 7.12 2.51
C ALA A 15 5.84 8.10 3.56
N SER A 16 5.00 8.80 4.32
CA SER A 16 5.43 9.72 5.40
C SER A 16 5.81 8.97 6.69
N GLY A 17 6.39 7.77 6.60
CA GLY A 17 6.77 6.92 7.71
C GLY A 17 6.06 5.56 7.73
N GLY A 18 6.23 4.80 8.82
CA GLY A 18 5.61 3.49 9.02
C GLY A 18 5.95 2.49 7.91
N ILE A 19 4.95 1.73 7.45
CA ILE A 19 5.14 0.73 6.38
C ILE A 19 5.65 1.39 5.09
N GLY A 20 5.09 2.54 4.70
CA GLY A 20 5.47 3.23 3.47
C GLY A 20 6.93 3.70 3.49
N GLY A 21 7.39 4.26 4.61
CA GLY A 21 8.79 4.66 4.80
C GLY A 21 9.74 3.46 4.71
N ALA A 22 9.42 2.35 5.39
CA ALA A 22 10.22 1.13 5.34
C ALA A 22 10.27 0.51 3.92
N ILE A 23 9.18 0.62 3.16
CA ILE A 23 9.15 0.19 1.75
C ILE A 23 10.08 1.09 0.91
N CYS A 24 10.02 2.41 1.09
CA CYS A 24 10.92 3.33 0.41
C CYS A 24 12.39 2.98 0.68
N ASP A 25 12.74 2.75 1.95
CA ASP A 25 14.10 2.37 2.35
C ASP A 25 14.53 1.05 1.70
N ALA A 26 13.68 0.03 1.72
CA ALA A 26 13.99 -1.27 1.12
C ALA A 26 14.29 -1.17 -0.39
N PHE A 27 13.49 -0.40 -1.15
CA PHE A 27 13.72 -0.20 -2.57
C PHE A 27 14.91 0.72 -2.87
N ALA A 28 15.16 1.74 -2.05
CA ALA A 28 16.33 2.61 -2.18
C ALA A 28 17.64 1.82 -1.94
N ASN A 29 17.67 0.96 -0.93
CA ASN A 29 18.80 0.08 -0.64
C ASN A 29 19.01 -1.00 -1.72
N ALA A 30 18.02 -1.22 -2.57
CA ALA A 30 18.12 -2.06 -3.77
C ALA A 30 18.32 -1.23 -5.07
N ASN A 31 18.88 -0.02 -4.96
CA ASN A 31 19.23 0.91 -6.05
C ASN A 31 18.05 1.48 -6.85
N GLY A 32 16.83 1.44 -6.34
CA GLY A 32 15.66 2.06 -6.97
C GLY A 32 15.63 3.59 -6.82
N THR A 33 15.07 4.28 -7.79
CA THR A 33 14.72 5.71 -7.67
C THR A 33 13.34 5.84 -7.02
N ILE A 34 13.25 6.55 -5.90
CA ILE A 34 12.05 6.55 -5.06
C ILE A 34 11.23 7.83 -5.22
N ILE A 35 9.94 7.67 -5.42
CA ILE A 35 8.96 8.75 -5.35
C ILE A 35 8.17 8.59 -4.06
N VAL A 36 8.45 9.46 -3.10
CA VAL A 36 7.82 9.50 -1.77
C VAL A 36 6.53 10.31 -1.87
N HIS A 37 5.38 9.64 -1.84
CA HIS A 37 4.10 10.34 -1.88
C HIS A 37 3.51 10.54 -0.49
N TYR A 38 2.95 11.74 -0.27
CA TYR A 38 2.15 12.10 0.91
C TYR A 38 0.86 12.83 0.52
N ASN A 39 -0.11 12.89 1.43
CA ASN A 39 -1.28 13.76 1.31
C ASN A 39 -1.10 15.02 2.17
N THR A 40 -1.04 14.89 3.49
CA THR A 40 -1.02 16.02 4.44
C THR A 40 0.25 16.09 5.28
N ASN A 41 0.91 14.97 5.56
CA ASN A 41 2.12 14.92 6.38
C ASN A 41 3.39 15.14 5.55
N LYS A 42 3.64 16.41 5.19
CA LYS A 42 4.83 16.81 4.43
C LYS A 42 6.12 16.55 5.21
N THR A 43 6.15 16.91 6.48
CA THR A 43 7.35 16.73 7.34
C THR A 43 7.79 15.28 7.38
N GLY A 44 6.88 14.34 7.63
CA GLY A 44 7.22 12.92 7.62
C GLY A 44 7.69 12.41 6.25
N ALA A 45 7.19 12.99 5.15
CA ALA A 45 7.67 12.64 3.81
C ALA A 45 9.10 13.18 3.56
N GLU A 46 9.41 14.38 4.05
CA GLU A 46 10.75 14.98 4.01
C GLU A 46 11.75 14.18 4.87
N GLU A 47 11.33 13.74 6.05
CA GLU A 47 12.13 12.86 6.92
C GLU A 47 12.40 11.51 6.25
N THR A 48 11.37 10.88 5.67
CA THR A 48 11.55 9.65 4.88
C THR A 48 12.52 9.88 3.74
N GLN A 49 12.34 10.93 2.93
CA GLN A 49 13.24 11.23 1.83
C GLN A 49 14.68 11.43 2.29
N ALA A 50 14.89 12.18 3.37
CA ALA A 50 16.22 12.47 3.91
C ALA A 50 16.96 11.23 4.43
N SER A 51 16.24 10.18 4.83
CA SER A 51 16.83 8.92 5.29
C SER A 51 17.24 7.99 4.15
N LEU A 52 16.73 8.20 2.91
CA LEU A 52 16.96 7.30 1.80
C LEU A 52 18.37 7.42 1.23
N SER A 53 18.96 6.29 0.86
CA SER A 53 20.13 6.22 0.01
C SER A 53 19.72 6.38 -1.46
N GLY A 54 20.42 7.23 -2.24
CA GLY A 54 20.20 7.35 -3.69
C GLY A 54 19.18 8.43 -4.09
N ASN A 55 18.66 8.29 -5.31
CA ASN A 55 17.77 9.29 -5.90
C ASN A 55 16.35 9.19 -5.38
N SER A 56 15.81 10.32 -4.92
CA SER A 56 14.42 10.37 -4.46
C SER A 56 13.81 11.75 -4.70
N GLN A 57 12.49 11.78 -4.85
CA GLN A 57 11.68 13.00 -4.91
C GLN A 57 10.40 12.85 -4.09
N ILE A 58 9.84 13.97 -3.67
CA ILE A 58 8.58 14.04 -2.94
C ILE A 58 7.48 14.49 -3.90
N VAL A 59 6.30 13.87 -3.81
CA VAL A 59 5.09 14.31 -4.51
C VAL A 59 3.91 14.37 -3.54
N GLN A 60 3.02 15.33 -3.76
CA GLN A 60 1.82 15.49 -2.96
C GLN A 60 0.58 15.29 -3.83
N ALA A 61 -0.39 14.52 -3.33
CA ALA A 61 -1.73 14.42 -3.89
C ALA A 61 -2.73 13.90 -2.84
N ASP A 62 -3.97 14.34 -2.91
CA ASP A 62 -5.08 13.61 -2.29
C ASP A 62 -5.54 12.50 -3.26
N LEU A 63 -5.29 11.24 -2.90
CA LEU A 63 -5.66 10.11 -3.75
C LEU A 63 -7.18 9.94 -3.92
N SER A 64 -7.99 10.54 -3.04
CA SER A 64 -9.45 10.55 -3.22
C SER A 64 -9.89 11.53 -4.33
N ASN A 65 -9.00 12.42 -4.76
CA ASN A 65 -9.24 13.37 -5.84
C ASN A 65 -8.65 12.85 -7.18
N PRO A 66 -9.49 12.41 -8.13
CA PRO A 66 -9.00 11.83 -9.39
C PRO A 66 -8.14 12.80 -10.22
N HIS A 67 -8.39 14.11 -10.15
CA HIS A 67 -7.61 15.12 -10.90
C HIS A 67 -6.21 15.29 -10.31
N GLU A 68 -6.07 15.23 -8.98
CA GLU A 68 -4.75 15.28 -8.35
C GLU A 68 -3.93 14.02 -8.66
N VAL A 69 -4.57 12.85 -8.67
CA VAL A 69 -3.92 11.59 -9.07
C VAL A 69 -3.43 11.65 -10.51
N GLU A 70 -4.28 12.10 -11.43
CA GLU A 70 -3.90 12.25 -12.84
C GLU A 70 -2.73 13.22 -13.01
N SER A 71 -2.83 14.42 -12.42
CA SER A 71 -1.78 15.46 -12.49
C SER A 71 -0.46 14.95 -11.89
N MET A 72 -0.50 14.27 -10.76
CA MET A 72 0.68 13.67 -10.14
C MET A 72 1.36 12.68 -11.10
N ILE A 73 0.62 11.74 -11.67
CA ILE A 73 1.21 10.74 -12.57
C ILE A 73 1.76 11.38 -13.85
N GLN A 74 1.07 12.39 -14.41
CA GLN A 74 1.53 13.11 -15.59
C GLN A 74 2.82 13.92 -15.34
N SER A 75 3.10 14.30 -14.11
CA SER A 75 4.33 15.02 -13.73
C SER A 75 5.56 14.13 -13.63
N LEU A 76 5.40 12.79 -13.60
CA LEU A 76 6.50 11.85 -13.43
C LEU A 76 7.20 11.56 -14.78
N ALA A 77 8.53 11.63 -14.79
CA ALA A 77 9.34 11.34 -15.97
C ALA A 77 9.33 9.86 -16.36
N SER A 78 9.24 8.96 -15.38
CA SER A 78 9.17 7.51 -15.55
C SER A 78 8.45 6.86 -14.38
N LEU A 79 7.91 5.65 -14.57
CA LEU A 79 7.24 4.89 -13.53
C LEU A 79 7.23 3.40 -13.89
N ASP A 80 7.89 2.60 -13.08
CA ASP A 80 8.00 1.15 -13.27
C ASP A 80 7.19 0.37 -12.21
N ILE A 81 7.17 0.86 -10.97
CA ILE A 81 6.52 0.18 -9.85
C ILE A 81 5.68 1.17 -9.04
N VAL A 82 4.48 0.75 -8.67
CA VAL A 82 3.60 1.49 -7.75
C VAL A 82 3.29 0.62 -6.55
N VAL A 83 3.56 1.15 -5.35
CA VAL A 83 3.11 0.54 -4.09
C VAL A 83 1.92 1.33 -3.54
N ASN A 84 0.73 0.75 -3.63
CA ASN A 84 -0.51 1.28 -3.04
C ASN A 84 -0.53 0.99 -1.54
N ASN A 85 0.11 1.86 -0.74
CA ASN A 85 0.22 1.72 0.71
C ASN A 85 -0.65 2.74 1.46
N ALA A 86 -0.92 3.92 0.90
CA ALA A 86 -1.75 4.93 1.56
C ALA A 86 -3.10 4.35 2.03
N ALA A 87 -3.47 4.64 3.27
CA ALA A 87 -4.74 4.21 3.82
C ALA A 87 -5.21 5.10 4.97
N VAL A 88 -6.53 5.28 5.03
CA VAL A 88 -7.25 5.85 6.16
C VAL A 88 -7.85 4.69 6.96
N VAL A 89 -7.65 4.75 8.30
CA VAL A 89 -8.27 3.83 9.26
C VAL A 89 -8.89 4.68 10.35
N GLU A 90 -10.20 4.64 10.47
CA GLU A 90 -10.93 5.29 11.54
C GLU A 90 -11.64 4.21 12.36
N GLN A 91 -11.46 4.26 13.69
CA GLN A 91 -12.17 3.39 14.63
C GLN A 91 -13.29 4.17 15.27
N TYR A 92 -14.43 3.53 15.43
CA TYR A 92 -15.61 4.11 16.07
C TYR A 92 -16.44 3.04 16.74
N ASP A 93 -17.21 3.50 17.73
CA ASP A 93 -18.29 2.71 18.31
C ASP A 93 -19.56 2.96 17.49
N PHE A 94 -20.19 1.91 16.99
CA PHE A 94 -21.37 1.99 16.15
C PHE A 94 -22.51 2.77 16.81
N ASP A 95 -22.71 2.58 18.12
CA ASP A 95 -23.79 3.22 18.87
C ASP A 95 -23.57 4.73 19.10
N SER A 96 -22.33 5.21 18.92
CA SER A 96 -21.99 6.63 19.13
C SER A 96 -22.08 7.49 17.86
N LEU A 97 -22.21 6.88 16.67
CA LEU A 97 -22.21 7.59 15.40
C LEU A 97 -23.60 8.08 15.00
N SER A 98 -23.69 9.33 14.55
CA SER A 98 -24.83 9.78 13.77
C SER A 98 -24.78 9.17 12.35
N TYR A 99 -25.92 9.16 11.66
CA TYR A 99 -25.97 8.68 10.26
C TYR A 99 -25.10 9.54 9.31
N ASN A 100 -24.97 10.82 9.59
CA ASN A 100 -24.10 11.72 8.82
C ASN A 100 -22.62 11.36 9.03
N ASP A 101 -22.17 11.16 10.29
CA ASP A 101 -20.82 10.73 10.58
C ASP A 101 -20.49 9.39 9.92
N TRP A 102 -21.46 8.44 9.94
CA TRP A 102 -21.35 7.16 9.25
C TRP A 102 -21.07 7.35 7.75
N GLN A 103 -21.87 8.19 7.07
CA GLN A 103 -21.68 8.47 5.64
C GLN A 103 -20.29 9.08 5.36
N ASP A 104 -19.87 10.04 6.19
CA ASP A 104 -18.60 10.74 6.01
C ASP A 104 -17.40 9.81 6.22
N VAL A 105 -17.44 8.92 7.22
CA VAL A 105 -16.41 7.89 7.43
C VAL A 105 -16.31 6.97 6.21
N TRP A 106 -17.45 6.48 5.70
CA TRP A 106 -17.46 5.63 4.51
C TRP A 106 -16.91 6.34 3.30
N LYS A 107 -17.33 7.58 3.05
CA LYS A 107 -16.88 8.37 1.91
C LYS A 107 -15.37 8.58 1.95
N ARG A 108 -14.81 8.99 3.09
CA ARG A 108 -13.36 9.19 3.24
C ARG A 108 -12.60 7.88 3.09
N THR A 109 -13.03 6.82 3.77
CA THR A 109 -12.33 5.53 3.78
C THR A 109 -12.35 4.86 2.41
N ILE A 110 -13.51 4.77 1.76
CA ILE A 110 -13.62 4.19 0.41
C ILE A 110 -12.88 5.08 -0.60
N GLY A 111 -13.00 6.40 -0.49
CA GLY A 111 -12.30 7.35 -1.35
C GLY A 111 -10.79 7.13 -1.34
N ALA A 112 -10.18 7.11 -0.17
CA ALA A 112 -8.74 6.96 -0.04
C ALA A 112 -8.24 5.54 -0.29
N ASN A 113 -8.94 4.51 0.25
CA ASN A 113 -8.40 3.15 0.30
C ASN A 113 -8.74 2.27 -0.91
N LEU A 114 -9.78 2.63 -1.68
CA LEU A 114 -10.25 1.86 -2.82
C LEU A 114 -10.26 2.69 -4.11
N MET A 115 -10.95 3.85 -4.09
CA MET A 115 -11.04 4.67 -5.30
C MET A 115 -9.68 5.28 -5.68
N GLY A 116 -8.91 5.75 -4.69
CA GLY A 116 -7.56 6.26 -4.91
C GLY A 116 -6.65 5.26 -5.60
N PRO A 117 -6.47 4.03 -5.08
CA PRO A 117 -5.76 2.96 -5.78
C PRO A 117 -6.32 2.67 -7.18
N ALA A 118 -7.64 2.69 -7.38
CA ALA A 118 -8.25 2.45 -8.68
C ALA A 118 -7.85 3.53 -9.71
N TYR A 119 -7.92 4.81 -9.32
CA TYR A 119 -7.49 5.93 -10.17
C TYR A 119 -5.99 5.85 -10.47
N LEU A 120 -5.18 5.58 -9.43
CA LEU A 120 -3.74 5.48 -9.55
C LEU A 120 -3.33 4.32 -10.47
N MET A 121 -3.94 3.15 -10.30
CA MET A 121 -3.67 1.98 -11.16
C MET A 121 -4.03 2.28 -12.62
N PHE A 122 -5.15 2.97 -12.88
CA PHE A 122 -5.52 3.35 -14.23
C PHE A 122 -4.49 4.29 -14.87
N CYS A 123 -4.15 5.38 -14.20
CA CYS A 123 -3.21 6.39 -14.72
C CYS A 123 -1.80 5.82 -14.89
N ALA A 124 -1.29 5.09 -13.89
CA ALA A 124 0.03 4.50 -13.91
C ALA A 124 0.14 3.38 -14.96
N ALA A 125 -0.89 2.54 -15.14
CA ALA A 125 -0.88 1.51 -16.17
C ALA A 125 -0.71 2.10 -17.58
N LYS A 126 -1.29 3.30 -17.86
CA LYS A 126 -1.10 3.98 -19.14
C LYS A 126 0.34 4.43 -19.40
N VAL A 127 1.07 4.77 -18.34
CA VAL A 127 2.51 5.07 -18.41
C VAL A 127 3.30 3.78 -18.61
N MET A 128 3.03 2.76 -17.78
CA MET A 128 3.71 1.46 -17.84
C MET A 128 3.53 0.77 -19.20
N GLN A 129 2.33 0.82 -19.82
CA GLN A 129 2.07 0.29 -21.16
C GLN A 129 3.02 0.88 -22.22
N LYS A 130 3.34 2.18 -22.13
CA LYS A 130 4.26 2.86 -23.07
C LYS A 130 5.72 2.48 -22.79
N ASN A 131 6.04 2.09 -21.56
CA ASN A 131 7.40 1.75 -21.13
C ASN A 131 7.68 0.24 -21.19
N GLY A 132 6.76 -0.58 -21.70
CA GLY A 132 6.95 -2.02 -21.90
C GLY A 132 6.54 -2.88 -20.71
N GLY A 133 5.91 -2.32 -19.69
CA GLY A 133 5.40 -3.06 -18.54
C GLY A 133 5.63 -2.37 -17.20
N GLY A 134 5.25 -3.03 -16.11
CA GLY A 134 5.42 -2.52 -14.75
C GLY A 134 4.80 -3.41 -13.68
N LYS A 135 4.84 -2.98 -12.44
CA LYS A 135 4.31 -3.77 -11.31
C LYS A 135 3.53 -2.92 -10.33
N PHE A 136 2.46 -3.49 -9.79
CA PHE A 136 1.70 -2.94 -8.67
C PHE A 136 1.84 -3.85 -7.46
N VAL A 137 2.08 -3.27 -6.29
CA VAL A 137 2.02 -3.96 -4.99
C VAL A 137 0.99 -3.25 -4.13
N ASN A 138 -0.12 -3.91 -3.81
CA ASN A 138 -1.17 -3.37 -2.97
C ASN A 138 -0.96 -3.79 -1.51
N ILE A 139 -0.98 -2.84 -0.58
CA ILE A 139 -0.97 -3.13 0.84
C ILE A 139 -2.42 -3.19 1.34
N SER A 140 -2.91 -4.41 1.47
CA SER A 140 -4.24 -4.74 1.98
C SER A 140 -4.23 -4.90 3.51
N SER A 141 -4.96 -5.86 4.03
CA SER A 141 -5.03 -6.21 5.45
C SER A 141 -5.65 -7.60 5.62
N ARG A 142 -5.30 -8.31 6.70
CA ARG A 142 -6.09 -9.47 7.14
C ARG A 142 -7.55 -9.10 7.44
N GLY A 143 -7.82 -7.82 7.78
CA GLY A 143 -9.18 -7.28 7.98
C GLY A 143 -10.08 -7.38 6.75
N ALA A 144 -9.52 -7.50 5.56
CA ALA A 144 -10.25 -7.77 4.32
C ALA A 144 -11.00 -9.13 4.32
N PHE A 145 -10.59 -10.05 5.19
CA PHE A 145 -11.11 -11.43 5.22
C PHE A 145 -11.90 -11.74 6.48
N ARG A 146 -11.52 -11.14 7.62
CA ARG A 146 -12.11 -11.50 8.92
C ARG A 146 -13.17 -10.51 9.42
N GLY A 147 -13.34 -9.38 8.72
CA GLY A 147 -14.14 -8.25 9.19
C GLY A 147 -13.40 -7.40 10.23
N GLU A 148 -13.81 -6.15 10.36
CA GLU A 148 -13.29 -5.19 11.33
C GLU A 148 -14.46 -4.46 12.00
N PRO A 149 -14.98 -4.97 13.15
CA PRO A 149 -16.22 -4.48 13.75
C PRO A 149 -16.16 -3.00 14.19
N LYS A 150 -14.96 -2.51 14.56
CA LYS A 150 -14.74 -1.09 14.89
C LYS A 150 -14.37 -0.22 13.69
N SER A 151 -14.19 -0.82 12.50
CA SER A 151 -13.78 -0.12 11.27
C SER A 151 -14.34 -0.83 10.03
N PRO A 152 -15.68 -1.02 9.91
CA PRO A 152 -16.26 -1.81 8.82
C PRO A 152 -15.99 -1.21 7.44
N ALA A 153 -15.93 0.11 7.30
CA ALA A 153 -15.55 0.77 6.05
C ALA A 153 -14.11 0.42 5.63
N TYR A 154 -13.18 0.30 6.60
CA TYR A 154 -11.81 -0.13 6.33
C TYR A 154 -11.78 -1.58 5.84
N GLY A 155 -12.42 -2.51 6.55
CA GLY A 155 -12.50 -3.92 6.14
C GLY A 155 -13.06 -4.06 4.71
N ALA A 156 -14.18 -3.38 4.42
CA ALA A 156 -14.79 -3.36 3.10
C ALA A 156 -13.85 -2.77 2.03
N SER A 157 -13.16 -1.67 2.33
CA SER A 157 -12.22 -1.05 1.40
C SER A 157 -11.04 -1.98 1.03
N LYS A 158 -10.50 -2.72 2.01
CA LYS A 158 -9.39 -3.66 1.80
C LYS A 158 -9.85 -4.94 1.08
N ALA A 159 -11.06 -5.41 1.32
CA ALA A 159 -11.66 -6.49 0.53
C ALA A 159 -11.88 -6.06 -0.93
N GLY A 160 -12.38 -4.84 -1.15
CA GLY A 160 -12.50 -4.24 -2.47
C GLY A 160 -11.13 -4.08 -3.18
N LEU A 161 -10.09 -3.67 -2.46
CA LEU A 161 -8.72 -3.56 -2.99
C LEU A 161 -8.17 -4.93 -3.43
N ASN A 162 -8.47 -6.00 -2.69
CA ASN A 162 -8.10 -7.36 -3.09
C ASN A 162 -8.76 -7.75 -4.42
N ALA A 163 -10.07 -7.52 -4.55
CA ALA A 163 -10.82 -7.82 -5.77
C ALA A 163 -10.36 -6.95 -6.96
N LEU A 164 -10.09 -5.66 -6.71
CA LEU A 164 -9.50 -4.74 -7.69
C LEU A 164 -8.15 -5.27 -8.19
N GLY A 165 -7.25 -5.64 -7.27
CA GLY A 165 -5.92 -6.16 -7.60
C GLY A 165 -6.00 -7.41 -8.48
N GLN A 166 -6.88 -8.37 -8.17
CA GLN A 166 -7.09 -9.59 -8.96
C GLN A 166 -7.67 -9.28 -10.35
N SER A 167 -8.61 -8.35 -10.43
CA SER A 167 -9.21 -7.93 -11.71
C SER A 167 -8.18 -7.24 -12.60
N MET A 168 -7.38 -6.33 -12.03
CA MET A 168 -6.33 -5.62 -12.77
C MET A 168 -5.19 -6.55 -13.18
N ALA A 169 -4.86 -7.56 -12.38
CA ALA A 169 -3.88 -8.58 -12.75
C ALA A 169 -4.29 -9.30 -14.05
N GLN A 170 -5.55 -9.70 -14.17
CA GLN A 170 -6.06 -10.35 -15.38
C GLN A 170 -6.11 -9.39 -16.59
N ALA A 171 -6.53 -8.14 -16.36
CA ALA A 171 -6.69 -7.16 -17.43
C ALA A 171 -5.36 -6.70 -18.04
N LEU A 172 -4.31 -6.61 -17.21
CA LEU A 172 -3.05 -5.95 -17.57
C LEU A 172 -1.90 -6.91 -17.88
N ALA A 173 -2.04 -8.22 -17.59
CA ALA A 173 -0.98 -9.20 -17.81
C ALA A 173 -0.47 -9.24 -19.27
N LYS A 174 -1.36 -9.02 -20.25
CA LYS A 174 -1.01 -8.95 -21.68
C LYS A 174 -0.05 -7.79 -22.02
N ASP A 175 -0.01 -6.77 -21.16
CA ASP A 175 0.83 -5.58 -21.31
C ASP A 175 2.10 -5.67 -20.44
N ASN A 176 2.47 -6.87 -19.95
CA ASN A 176 3.57 -7.09 -19.00
C ASN A 176 3.43 -6.27 -17.71
N ILE A 177 2.21 -6.02 -17.25
CA ILE A 177 1.93 -5.33 -16.00
C ILE A 177 1.36 -6.33 -15.01
N PHE A 178 2.06 -6.52 -13.88
CA PHE A 178 1.74 -7.54 -12.88
C PHE A 178 1.27 -6.89 -11.58
N VAL A 179 0.32 -7.52 -10.91
CA VAL A 179 -0.32 -6.97 -9.71
C VAL A 179 -0.24 -7.98 -8.57
N TYR A 180 0.30 -7.56 -7.45
CA TYR A 180 0.45 -8.35 -6.24
C TYR A 180 -0.24 -7.66 -5.07
N THR A 181 -0.67 -8.42 -4.09
CA THR A 181 -1.28 -7.89 -2.88
C THR A 181 -0.63 -8.53 -1.65
N ILE A 182 -0.34 -7.72 -0.64
CA ILE A 182 0.10 -8.17 0.68
C ILE A 182 -1.04 -7.91 1.66
N ALA A 183 -1.34 -8.88 2.52
CA ALA A 183 -2.34 -8.77 3.59
C ALA A 183 -1.65 -8.83 4.96
N PRO A 184 -1.20 -7.69 5.51
CA PRO A 184 -0.57 -7.65 6.82
C PRO A 184 -1.52 -7.97 7.96
N GLY A 185 -0.96 -8.46 9.09
CA GLY A 185 -1.56 -8.38 10.41
C GLY A 185 -1.35 -6.99 11.04
N PHE A 186 -1.26 -6.93 12.38
CA PHE A 186 -0.79 -5.73 13.06
C PHE A 186 0.71 -5.52 12.81
N VAL A 187 1.08 -4.27 12.50
CA VAL A 187 2.46 -3.84 12.20
C VAL A 187 2.82 -2.71 13.15
N ALA A 188 3.97 -2.79 13.80
CA ALA A 188 4.47 -1.80 14.75
C ALA A 188 4.80 -0.49 14.01
N THR A 189 3.86 0.42 13.98
CA THR A 189 4.01 1.78 13.46
C THR A 189 3.52 2.78 14.50
N ASP A 190 3.96 4.02 14.44
CA ASP A 190 3.52 5.07 15.37
C ASP A 190 1.99 5.20 15.42
N ARG A 191 1.31 4.98 14.29
CA ARG A 191 -0.15 5.02 14.20
C ARG A 191 -0.86 4.03 15.14
N VAL A 192 -0.24 2.88 15.42
CA VAL A 192 -0.85 1.80 16.22
C VAL A 192 -0.09 1.52 17.52
N ALA A 193 0.93 2.32 17.84
CA ALA A 193 1.79 2.10 19.01
C ALA A 193 0.96 1.99 20.30
N ASP A 194 0.02 2.90 20.52
CA ASP A 194 -0.86 2.93 21.69
C ASP A 194 -1.92 1.81 21.72
N MET A 195 -2.11 1.11 20.59
CA MET A 195 -3.09 0.02 20.48
C MET A 195 -2.46 -1.36 20.73
N VAL A 196 -1.12 -1.45 20.69
CA VAL A 196 -0.41 -2.73 20.79
C VAL A 196 -0.23 -3.14 22.24
N ASP A 197 -1.22 -3.81 22.79
CA ASP A 197 -1.20 -4.45 24.10
C ASP A 197 -0.90 -5.97 23.99
N ASP A 198 -0.90 -6.66 25.12
CA ASP A 198 -0.66 -8.09 25.17
C ASP A 198 -1.75 -8.91 24.43
N SER A 199 -2.98 -8.42 24.39
CA SER A 199 -4.09 -9.08 23.67
C SER A 199 -3.87 -9.03 22.16
N ILE A 200 -3.32 -7.94 21.64
CA ILE A 200 -2.95 -7.78 20.23
C ILE A 200 -1.74 -8.66 19.89
N ARG A 201 -0.71 -8.70 20.76
CA ARG A 201 0.46 -9.58 20.55
C ARG A 201 0.07 -11.05 20.53
N ALA A 202 -0.80 -11.46 21.46
CA ALA A 202 -1.28 -12.85 21.58
C ALA A 202 -2.14 -13.32 20.39
N GLN A 203 -2.59 -12.44 19.50
CA GLN A 203 -3.29 -12.85 18.28
C GLN A 203 -2.38 -13.62 17.32
N SER A 204 -1.08 -13.40 17.38
CA SER A 204 -0.10 -14.18 16.63
C SER A 204 0.56 -15.22 17.55
N PRO A 205 0.72 -16.48 17.11
CA PRO A 205 1.52 -17.49 17.85
C PRO A 205 2.98 -17.06 18.04
N LEU A 206 3.47 -16.05 17.30
CA LEU A 206 4.79 -15.46 17.52
C LEU A 206 4.82 -14.51 18.73
N ASN A 207 3.67 -14.22 19.36
CA ASN A 207 3.49 -13.32 20.49
C ASN A 207 4.07 -11.92 20.28
N ARG A 208 3.99 -11.42 19.04
CA ARG A 208 4.40 -10.09 18.63
C ARG A 208 3.61 -9.61 17.41
N VAL A 209 3.66 -8.33 17.14
CA VAL A 209 3.25 -7.73 15.88
C VAL A 209 4.42 -7.75 14.87
N ALA A 210 4.14 -7.56 13.60
CA ALA A 210 5.18 -7.45 12.57
C ALA A 210 5.91 -6.10 12.68
N ASN A 211 7.17 -6.06 12.25
CA ASN A 211 7.87 -4.81 12.00
C ASN A 211 7.59 -4.32 10.57
N PRO A 212 7.63 -3.00 10.29
CA PRO A 212 7.44 -2.45 8.94
C PRO A 212 8.35 -3.08 7.89
N GLU A 213 9.59 -3.42 8.25
CA GLU A 213 10.58 -4.05 7.38
C GLU A 213 10.17 -5.46 6.92
N GLU A 214 9.33 -6.18 7.68
CA GLU A 214 8.82 -7.50 7.28
C GLU A 214 7.84 -7.37 6.11
N ILE A 215 7.05 -6.29 6.10
CA ILE A 215 6.16 -5.96 4.99
C ILE A 215 6.97 -5.45 3.79
N ALA A 216 7.95 -4.58 4.06
CA ALA A 216 8.83 -4.01 3.03
C ALA A 216 9.61 -5.08 2.27
N ARG A 217 10.20 -6.07 2.98
CA ARG A 217 10.89 -7.21 2.35
C ARG A 217 9.97 -8.02 1.43
N THR A 218 8.72 -8.21 1.85
CA THR A 218 7.73 -8.92 1.02
C THR A 218 7.37 -8.11 -0.22
N ALA A 219 7.18 -6.79 -0.08
CA ALA A 219 6.92 -5.90 -1.22
C ALA A 219 8.09 -5.88 -2.22
N LEU A 220 9.32 -5.79 -1.72
CA LEU A 220 10.53 -5.84 -2.50
C LEU A 220 10.65 -7.15 -3.29
N TRP A 221 10.41 -8.29 -2.61
CA TRP A 221 10.45 -9.61 -3.24
C TRP A 221 9.37 -9.76 -4.31
N LEU A 222 8.12 -9.42 -4.03
CA LEU A 222 7.05 -9.52 -5.02
C LEU A 222 7.31 -8.67 -6.27
N ALA A 223 7.89 -7.48 -6.08
CA ALA A 223 8.24 -6.60 -7.18
C ALA A 223 9.50 -7.03 -7.95
N SER A 224 10.30 -7.98 -7.45
CA SER A 224 11.53 -8.42 -8.12
C SER A 224 11.24 -9.22 -9.40
N GLU A 225 12.25 -9.43 -10.22
CA GLU A 225 12.14 -10.22 -11.45
C GLU A 225 11.87 -11.70 -11.15
N GLY A 226 11.18 -12.38 -12.08
CA GLY A 226 10.88 -13.81 -11.99
C GLY A 226 9.63 -14.16 -11.18
N ASN A 227 8.89 -13.17 -10.69
CA ASN A 227 7.66 -13.37 -9.91
C ASN A 227 6.37 -13.17 -10.74
N ASP A 228 6.48 -13.03 -12.04
CA ASP A 228 5.36 -12.64 -12.91
C ASP A 228 4.18 -13.63 -12.83
N PHE A 229 4.46 -14.92 -12.64
CA PHE A 229 3.43 -15.95 -12.50
C PHE A 229 2.66 -15.89 -11.17
N LEU A 230 3.11 -15.04 -10.21
CA LEU A 230 2.37 -14.72 -8.98
C LEU A 230 1.34 -13.59 -9.16
N THR A 231 1.21 -13.01 -10.37
CA THR A 231 0.23 -11.94 -10.60
C THR A 231 -1.17 -12.35 -10.15
N GLY A 232 -1.86 -11.46 -9.43
CA GLY A 232 -3.16 -11.73 -8.81
C GLY A 232 -3.07 -12.40 -7.43
N CYS A 233 -1.89 -12.76 -6.93
CA CYS A 233 -1.74 -13.37 -5.62
C CYS A 233 -2.07 -12.37 -4.48
N ILE A 234 -2.48 -12.94 -3.35
CA ILE A 234 -2.58 -12.22 -2.08
C ILE A 234 -1.73 -12.99 -1.06
N VAL A 235 -0.65 -12.36 -0.61
CA VAL A 235 0.30 -12.96 0.34
C VAL A 235 -0.03 -12.48 1.76
N ASP A 236 -0.31 -13.42 2.66
CA ASP A 236 -0.54 -13.12 4.07
C ASP A 236 0.80 -12.90 4.78
N VAL A 237 0.98 -11.70 5.38
CA VAL A 237 2.11 -11.36 6.24
C VAL A 237 1.55 -10.97 7.60
N ASN A 238 0.95 -11.93 8.30
CA ASN A 238 0.16 -11.67 9.49
C ASN A 238 0.58 -12.52 10.72
N GLY A 239 1.70 -13.25 10.63
CA GLY A 239 2.21 -14.08 11.73
C GLY A 239 1.21 -15.14 12.20
N ALA A 240 0.44 -15.72 11.27
CA ALA A 240 -0.64 -16.68 11.54
C ALA A 240 -1.75 -16.16 12.48
N SER A 241 -1.88 -14.84 12.65
CA SER A 241 -2.97 -14.24 13.44
C SER A 241 -4.35 -14.35 12.78
N TYR A 242 -4.36 -14.74 11.51
CA TYR A 242 -5.54 -15.15 10.74
C TYR A 242 -5.11 -16.09 9.62
N LEU A 243 -5.77 -17.24 9.53
CA LEU A 243 -5.55 -18.22 8.46
C LEU A 243 -6.78 -18.23 7.55
N ARG A 244 -6.56 -18.05 6.26
CA ARG A 244 -7.63 -18.20 5.27
C ARG A 244 -7.84 -19.68 4.98
N SER A 245 -9.09 -20.12 5.04
CA SER A 245 -9.52 -21.44 4.63
C SER A 245 -10.03 -21.39 3.18
#